data_56b5c8ffe5abe2c881e04e4123d2e2b5
#
_entry.id   56b5c8ffe5abe2c881e04e4123d2e2b5
#
_cell.length_a   1.000
_cell.length_b   1.000
_cell.length_c   1.000
_cell.angle_alpha   90.00
_cell.angle_beta   90.00
_cell.angle_gamma   90.00
#
_symmetry.space_group_name_H-M   'P 1'
#
loop_
_entity.id
_entity.type
_entity.pdbx_description
1 polymer ?
#
loop_
_entity_poly.entity_id
_entity_poly.type
_entity_poly.pdbx_seq_one_letter_code
_entity_poly.pdbx_strand_id
1 'polypeptide(L)'
;MLLCAGLSVWYGGRAAWADASTLRARWLVQEWRTGAAPKPSTTQWSETRDDLLTGLKIAPDNAQLLDDLAYLHAARAQGLGMPAPGTEQEALQLRLLDQALAGYRFATALRPIFPYTWAHFALAKHLRGEHDAEFWRAYDKALQFGRNEAGVQPTLGAIAFAQWSSIGAERQQIIKQMVSTAVEKSRKQLLEMAAQNGVSLPGV
;
A
#
# COMPACT_ATOMS: atom_id res chain seq x y z
N MET A 1 -26.36 18.90 -25.71
CA MET A 1 -24.97 19.38 -25.52
C MET A 1 -24.77 20.15 -24.21
N LEU A 2 -25.62 21.11 -23.83
CA LEU A 2 -25.46 21.91 -22.59
C LEU A 2 -25.47 21.09 -21.31
N LEU A 3 -26.30 20.03 -21.20
CA LEU A 3 -26.34 19.11 -20.04
C LEU A 3 -25.03 18.36 -19.84
N CYS A 4 -24.41 17.85 -20.92
CA CYS A 4 -23.13 17.14 -20.84
C CYS A 4 -21.99 18.09 -20.43
N ALA A 5 -21.99 19.32 -20.93
CA ALA A 5 -21.00 20.33 -20.55
C ALA A 5 -21.15 20.71 -19.06
N GLY A 6 -22.39 20.90 -18.58
CA GLY A 6 -22.66 21.17 -17.16
C GLY A 6 -22.22 20.05 -16.22
N LEU A 7 -22.44 18.80 -16.57
CA LEU A 7 -21.99 17.62 -15.82
C LEU A 7 -20.46 17.54 -15.80
N SER A 8 -19.78 17.75 -16.94
CA SER A 8 -18.31 17.72 -17.00
C SER A 8 -17.67 18.81 -16.13
N VAL A 9 -18.22 20.03 -16.13
CA VAL A 9 -17.76 21.13 -15.27
C VAL A 9 -17.99 20.81 -13.79
N TRP A 10 -19.17 20.21 -13.46
CA TRP A 10 -19.47 19.81 -12.08
C TRP A 10 -18.52 18.72 -11.56
N TYR A 11 -18.33 17.64 -12.32
CA TYR A 11 -17.43 16.55 -11.92
C TYR A 11 -15.96 17.01 -11.88
N GLY A 12 -15.53 17.76 -12.88
CA GLY A 12 -14.17 18.33 -12.92
C GLY A 12 -13.91 19.31 -11.78
N GLY A 13 -14.87 20.18 -11.48
CA GLY A 13 -14.78 21.14 -10.37
C GLY A 13 -14.70 20.46 -9.00
N ARG A 14 -15.51 19.41 -8.78
CA ARG A 14 -15.45 18.59 -7.56
C ARG A 14 -14.09 17.91 -7.38
N ALA A 15 -13.58 17.28 -8.44
CA ALA A 15 -12.29 16.61 -8.41
C ALA A 15 -11.15 17.59 -8.12
N ALA A 16 -11.14 18.74 -8.81
CA ALA A 16 -10.15 19.80 -8.59
C ALA A 16 -10.20 20.37 -7.16
N TRP A 17 -11.41 20.55 -6.60
CA TRP A 17 -11.58 21.01 -5.23
C TRP A 17 -11.11 19.98 -4.20
N ALA A 18 -11.44 18.71 -4.40
CA ALA A 18 -10.95 17.62 -3.56
C ALA A 18 -9.41 17.53 -3.59
N ASP A 19 -8.80 17.64 -4.76
CA ASP A 19 -7.35 17.63 -4.93
C ASP A 19 -6.68 18.83 -4.26
N ALA A 20 -7.23 20.04 -4.43
CA ALA A 20 -6.69 21.23 -3.80
C ALA A 20 -6.79 21.20 -2.27
N SER A 21 -7.94 20.77 -1.74
CA SER A 21 -8.18 20.68 -0.29
C SER A 21 -7.34 19.61 0.41
N THR A 22 -6.89 18.57 -0.32
CA THR A 22 -6.12 17.45 0.23
C THR A 22 -4.63 17.47 -0.15
N LEU A 23 -4.18 18.49 -0.88
CA LEU A 23 -2.81 18.56 -1.40
C LEU A 23 -1.74 18.35 -0.31
N ARG A 24 -1.89 19.04 0.83
CA ARG A 24 -0.97 18.92 1.97
C ARG A 24 -0.98 17.50 2.55
N ALA A 25 -2.17 16.94 2.76
CA ALA A 25 -2.32 15.59 3.32
C ALA A 25 -1.68 14.53 2.40
N ARG A 26 -1.94 14.61 1.10
CA ARG A 26 -1.37 13.70 0.10
C ARG A 26 0.15 13.84 0.01
N TRP A 27 0.67 15.06 0.06
CA TRP A 27 2.12 15.30 0.10
C TRP A 27 2.75 14.67 1.34
N LEU A 28 2.18 14.86 2.53
CA LEU A 28 2.66 14.24 3.77
C LEU A 28 2.65 12.71 3.69
N VAL A 29 1.56 12.12 3.19
CA VAL A 29 1.47 10.67 2.99
C VAL A 29 2.57 10.16 2.05
N GLN A 30 2.86 10.90 0.98
CA GLN A 30 3.93 10.54 0.04
C GLN A 30 5.32 10.62 0.71
N GLU A 31 5.60 11.65 1.50
CA GLU A 31 6.85 11.78 2.25
C GLU A 31 7.04 10.61 3.26
N TRP A 32 5.98 10.24 3.97
CA TRP A 32 6.03 9.08 4.87
C TRP A 32 6.18 7.75 4.13
N ARG A 33 5.54 7.60 2.98
CA ARG A 33 5.60 6.40 2.13
C ARG A 33 7.00 6.16 1.58
N THR A 34 7.69 7.23 1.23
CA THR A 34 9.07 7.17 0.70
C THR A 34 10.15 7.18 1.79
N GLY A 35 9.76 7.44 3.05
CA GLY A 35 10.70 7.60 4.15
C GLY A 35 11.48 8.94 4.11
N ALA A 36 11.04 9.91 3.31
CA ALA A 36 11.64 11.23 3.22
C ALA A 36 11.35 12.09 4.46
N ALA A 37 10.23 11.82 5.13
CA ALA A 37 9.91 12.42 6.42
C ALA A 37 9.85 11.38 7.55
N PRO A 38 10.11 11.77 8.81
CA PRO A 38 9.95 10.89 9.96
C PRO A 38 8.51 10.44 10.13
N LYS A 39 8.30 9.29 10.80
CA LYS A 39 6.95 8.78 11.09
C LYS A 39 6.10 9.86 11.76
N PRO A 40 4.80 9.99 11.39
CA PRO A 40 3.94 11.02 11.93
C PRO A 40 3.70 10.85 13.43
N SER A 41 3.61 11.97 14.14
CA SER A 41 3.03 11.99 15.48
C SER A 41 1.55 11.60 15.42
N THR A 42 0.95 11.27 16.56
CA THR A 42 -0.49 10.94 16.61
C THR A 42 -1.36 12.10 16.12
N THR A 43 -0.99 13.34 16.45
CA THR A 43 -1.70 14.56 16.01
C THR A 43 -1.59 14.72 14.49
N GLN A 44 -0.39 14.67 13.93
CA GLN A 44 -0.19 14.76 12.48
C GLN A 44 -0.95 13.66 11.72
N TRP A 45 -0.95 12.44 12.27
CA TRP A 45 -1.70 11.33 11.70
C TRP A 45 -3.21 11.62 11.68
N SER A 46 -3.77 12.11 12.80
CA SER A 46 -5.21 12.39 12.88
C SER A 46 -5.63 13.55 11.98
N GLU A 47 -4.86 14.64 11.94
CA GLU A 47 -5.11 15.77 11.04
C GLU A 47 -5.09 15.34 9.58
N THR A 48 -4.05 14.60 9.18
CA THR A 48 -3.92 14.10 7.79
C THR A 48 -5.06 13.16 7.42
N ARG A 49 -5.48 12.28 8.34
CA ARG A 49 -6.66 11.41 8.14
C ARG A 49 -7.93 12.23 7.93
N ASP A 50 -8.16 13.24 8.74
CA ASP A 50 -9.38 14.05 8.69
C ASP A 50 -9.43 14.93 7.42
N ASP A 51 -8.29 15.41 6.94
CA ASP A 51 -8.15 16.08 5.65
C ASP A 51 -8.50 15.15 4.48
N LEU A 52 -7.96 13.90 4.48
CA LEU A 52 -8.28 12.91 3.46
C LEU A 52 -9.76 12.50 3.48
N LEU A 53 -10.34 12.32 4.67
CA LEU A 53 -11.77 12.04 4.82
C LEU A 53 -12.63 13.20 4.32
N THR A 54 -12.22 14.43 4.53
CA THR A 54 -12.91 15.61 4.00
C THR A 54 -12.86 15.64 2.47
N GLY A 55 -11.72 15.33 1.86
CA GLY A 55 -11.62 15.15 0.42
C GLY A 55 -12.52 14.05 -0.13
N LEU A 56 -12.60 12.91 0.57
CA LEU A 56 -13.48 11.79 0.19
C LEU A 56 -14.98 12.11 0.32
N LYS A 57 -15.40 13.04 1.20
CA LYS A 57 -16.79 13.56 1.20
C LYS A 57 -17.11 14.32 -0.08
N ILE A 58 -16.11 15.02 -0.64
CA ILE A 58 -16.25 15.77 -1.90
C ILE A 58 -16.17 14.82 -3.11
N ALA A 59 -15.20 13.91 -3.14
CA ALA A 59 -14.95 12.97 -4.24
C ALA A 59 -14.78 11.53 -3.69
N PRO A 60 -15.90 10.82 -3.40
CA PRO A 60 -15.86 9.49 -2.75
C PRO A 60 -15.26 8.40 -3.65
N ASP A 61 -15.21 8.63 -4.95
CA ASP A 61 -14.63 7.76 -5.97
C ASP A 61 -13.20 8.16 -6.37
N ASN A 62 -12.54 9.02 -5.61
CA ASN A 62 -11.14 9.36 -5.83
C ASN A 62 -10.23 8.22 -5.33
N ALA A 63 -9.77 7.40 -6.26
CA ALA A 63 -8.94 6.24 -5.96
C ALA A 63 -7.61 6.59 -5.26
N GLN A 64 -7.06 7.79 -5.51
CA GLN A 64 -5.82 8.22 -4.84
C GLN A 64 -6.08 8.53 -3.36
N LEU A 65 -7.16 9.24 -3.05
CA LEU A 65 -7.50 9.55 -1.65
C LEU A 65 -7.83 8.28 -0.85
N LEU A 66 -8.50 7.31 -1.49
CA LEU A 66 -8.78 6.00 -0.89
C LEU A 66 -7.48 5.23 -0.60
N ASP A 67 -6.53 5.22 -1.55
CA ASP A 67 -5.21 4.58 -1.38
C ASP A 67 -4.38 5.27 -0.30
N ASP A 68 -4.35 6.60 -0.28
CA ASP A 68 -3.60 7.38 0.70
C ASP A 68 -4.15 7.19 2.13
N LEU A 69 -5.49 7.17 2.29
CA LEU A 69 -6.13 6.90 3.57
C LEU A 69 -5.88 5.46 4.02
N ALA A 70 -5.98 4.49 3.11
CA ALA A 70 -5.67 3.09 3.40
C ALA A 70 -4.22 2.90 3.84
N TYR A 71 -3.28 3.53 3.12
CA TYR A 71 -1.87 3.54 3.52
C TYR A 71 -1.66 4.13 4.91
N LEU A 72 -2.31 5.26 5.21
CA LEU A 72 -2.19 5.93 6.52
C LEU A 72 -2.64 5.01 7.67
N HIS A 73 -3.73 4.26 7.48
CA HIS A 73 -4.20 3.27 8.45
C HIS A 73 -3.23 2.07 8.57
N ALA A 74 -2.77 1.50 7.45
CA ALA A 74 -1.84 0.37 7.44
C ALA A 74 -0.49 0.73 8.09
N ALA A 75 0.06 1.90 7.77
CA ALA A 75 1.31 2.40 8.36
C ALA A 75 1.19 2.61 9.88
N ARG A 76 0.04 3.11 10.36
CA ARG A 76 -0.23 3.22 11.80
C ARG A 76 -0.32 1.85 12.46
N ALA A 77 -1.02 0.90 11.85
CA ALA A 77 -1.11 -0.47 12.33
C ALA A 77 0.27 -1.14 12.43
N GLN A 78 1.09 -1.00 11.38
CA GLN A 78 2.46 -1.52 11.36
C GLN A 78 3.34 -0.88 12.46
N GLY A 79 3.13 0.41 12.72
CA GLY A 79 3.86 1.14 13.77
C GLY A 79 3.57 0.66 15.20
N LEU A 80 2.48 -0.10 15.43
CA LEU A 80 2.19 -0.74 16.69
C LEU A 80 3.03 -1.99 16.96
N GLY A 81 3.78 -2.47 15.98
CA GLY A 81 4.61 -3.68 16.09
C GLY A 81 3.78 -4.97 16.15
N MET A 82 4.18 -5.91 17.01
CA MET A 82 3.45 -7.14 17.31
C MET A 82 2.83 -7.07 18.72
N PRO A 83 1.60 -6.57 18.85
CA PRO A 83 0.94 -6.52 20.15
C PRO A 83 0.69 -7.92 20.72
N ALA A 84 0.65 -8.02 22.05
CA ALA A 84 0.28 -9.28 22.68
C ALA A 84 -1.20 -9.61 22.39
N PRO A 85 -1.54 -10.89 22.18
CA PRO A 85 -2.90 -11.33 21.92
C PRO A 85 -3.89 -10.90 23.01
N GLY A 86 -5.08 -10.47 22.62
CA GLY A 86 -6.16 -10.03 23.52
C GLY A 86 -5.99 -8.64 24.11
N THR A 87 -4.98 -7.86 23.71
CA THR A 87 -4.76 -6.51 24.21
C THR A 87 -5.57 -5.47 23.42
N GLU A 88 -5.82 -4.30 24.03
CA GLU A 88 -6.42 -3.16 23.34
C GLU A 88 -5.58 -2.68 22.15
N GLN A 89 -4.25 -2.84 22.25
CA GLN A 89 -3.32 -2.50 21.16
C GLN A 89 -3.51 -3.42 19.96
N GLU A 90 -3.70 -4.73 20.18
CA GLU A 90 -4.03 -5.67 19.11
C GLU A 90 -5.39 -5.31 18.48
N ALA A 91 -6.42 -5.08 19.31
CA ALA A 91 -7.73 -4.69 18.83
C ALA A 91 -7.68 -3.38 18.00
N LEU A 92 -6.84 -2.41 18.38
CA LEU A 92 -6.60 -1.20 17.60
C LEU A 92 -5.91 -1.53 16.28
N GLN A 93 -4.86 -2.36 16.29
CA GLN A 93 -4.14 -2.78 15.09
C GLN A 93 -5.08 -3.43 14.08
N LEU A 94 -5.90 -4.37 14.53
CA LEU A 94 -6.85 -5.09 13.68
C LEU A 94 -7.87 -4.12 13.07
N ARG A 95 -8.43 -3.19 13.83
CA ARG A 95 -9.35 -2.17 13.30
C ARG A 95 -8.70 -1.29 12.23
N LEU A 96 -7.45 -0.87 12.45
CA LEU A 96 -6.71 -0.07 11.47
C LEU A 96 -6.45 -0.87 10.18
N LEU A 97 -6.10 -2.15 10.29
CA LEU A 97 -5.93 -3.02 9.13
C LEU A 97 -7.25 -3.26 8.39
N ASP A 98 -8.37 -3.44 9.10
CA ASP A 98 -9.69 -3.57 8.49
C ASP A 98 -10.07 -2.33 7.67
N GLN A 99 -9.81 -1.13 8.21
CA GLN A 99 -10.01 0.15 7.50
C GLN A 99 -9.11 0.26 6.27
N ALA A 100 -7.84 -0.13 6.39
CA ALA A 100 -6.91 -0.13 5.26
C ALA A 100 -7.37 -1.09 4.16
N LEU A 101 -7.75 -2.32 4.51
CA LEU A 101 -8.23 -3.33 3.56
C LEU A 101 -9.48 -2.87 2.83
N ALA A 102 -10.44 -2.25 3.53
CA ALA A 102 -11.63 -1.68 2.89
C ALA A 102 -11.25 -0.60 1.86
N GLY A 103 -10.35 0.33 2.22
CA GLY A 103 -9.88 1.38 1.29
C GLY A 103 -9.15 0.80 0.08
N TYR A 104 -8.27 -0.18 0.26
CA TYR A 104 -7.55 -0.81 -0.85
C TYR A 104 -8.47 -1.58 -1.80
N ARG A 105 -9.52 -2.26 -1.29
CA ARG A 105 -10.52 -2.92 -2.16
C ARG A 105 -11.19 -1.92 -3.10
N PHE A 106 -11.62 -0.76 -2.59
CA PHE A 106 -12.20 0.28 -3.43
C PHE A 106 -11.17 0.89 -4.39
N ALA A 107 -9.97 1.22 -3.90
CA ALA A 107 -8.92 1.83 -4.73
C ALA A 107 -8.48 0.90 -5.88
N THR A 108 -8.34 -0.41 -5.63
CA THR A 108 -7.97 -1.40 -6.66
C THR A 108 -9.10 -1.63 -7.67
N ALA A 109 -10.36 -1.52 -7.27
CA ALA A 109 -11.51 -1.58 -8.21
C ALA A 109 -11.51 -0.38 -9.16
N LEU A 110 -11.15 0.82 -8.66
CA LEU A 110 -11.10 2.05 -9.46
C LEU A 110 -9.84 2.15 -10.33
N ARG A 111 -8.70 1.58 -9.88
CA ARG A 111 -7.41 1.60 -10.59
C ARG A 111 -6.79 0.19 -10.65
N PRO A 112 -7.36 -0.73 -11.45
CA PRO A 112 -7.01 -2.15 -11.42
C PRO A 112 -5.60 -2.49 -11.91
N ILE A 113 -4.93 -1.57 -12.60
CA ILE A 113 -3.56 -1.76 -13.13
C ILE A 113 -2.49 -1.02 -12.32
N PHE A 114 -2.84 -0.34 -11.22
CA PHE A 114 -1.90 0.44 -10.42
C PHE A 114 -1.20 -0.43 -9.36
N PRO A 115 0.10 -0.78 -9.55
CA PRO A 115 0.76 -1.84 -8.78
C PRO A 115 1.00 -1.50 -7.32
N TYR A 116 1.19 -0.22 -6.99
CA TYR A 116 1.44 0.23 -5.62
C TYR A 116 0.28 -0.10 -4.68
N THR A 117 -0.97 0.16 -5.13
CA THR A 117 -2.17 -0.16 -4.35
C THR A 117 -2.27 -1.67 -4.11
N TRP A 118 -2.01 -2.50 -5.13
CA TRP A 118 -2.01 -3.96 -4.98
C TRP A 118 -0.94 -4.47 -4.02
N ALA A 119 0.28 -3.91 -4.08
CA ALA A 119 1.37 -4.27 -3.18
C ALA A 119 1.03 -3.93 -1.72
N HIS A 120 0.51 -2.73 -1.47
CA HIS A 120 0.09 -2.31 -0.13
C HIS A 120 -1.12 -3.10 0.37
N PHE A 121 -2.06 -3.47 -0.52
CA PHE A 121 -3.17 -4.35 -0.17
C PHE A 121 -2.66 -5.73 0.28
N ALA A 122 -1.75 -6.36 -0.47
CA ALA A 122 -1.14 -7.60 -0.07
C ALA A 122 -0.38 -7.47 1.27
N LEU A 123 0.36 -6.38 1.46
CA LEU A 123 1.06 -6.13 2.72
C LEU A 123 0.09 -5.98 3.91
N ALA A 124 -1.01 -5.25 3.75
CA ALA A 124 -2.01 -5.10 4.81
C ALA A 124 -2.65 -6.44 5.18
N LYS A 125 -2.94 -7.32 4.22
CA LYS A 125 -3.41 -8.69 4.47
C LYS A 125 -2.34 -9.55 5.16
N HIS A 126 -1.08 -9.43 4.75
CA HIS A 126 0.05 -10.11 5.39
C HIS A 126 0.18 -9.69 6.86
N LEU A 127 0.12 -8.40 7.16
CA LEU A 127 0.14 -7.86 8.53
C LEU A 127 -1.06 -8.31 9.37
N ARG A 128 -2.20 -8.55 8.73
CA ARG A 128 -3.41 -9.11 9.34
C ARG A 128 -3.29 -10.62 9.64
N GLY A 129 -2.28 -11.28 9.05
CA GLY A 129 -2.14 -12.75 9.10
C GLY A 129 -3.03 -13.51 8.11
N GLU A 130 -3.64 -12.83 7.15
CA GLU A 130 -4.56 -13.40 6.17
C GLU A 130 -3.84 -13.72 4.86
N HIS A 131 -3.54 -15.00 4.63
CA HIS A 131 -2.89 -15.50 3.39
C HIS A 131 -3.87 -16.29 2.51
N ASP A 132 -5.08 -15.76 2.37
CA ASP A 132 -6.17 -16.32 1.58
C ASP A 132 -6.05 -16.05 0.06
N ALA A 133 -7.08 -16.43 -0.70
CA ALA A 133 -7.12 -16.20 -2.16
C ALA A 133 -7.09 -14.70 -2.54
N GLU A 134 -7.63 -13.81 -1.70
CA GLU A 134 -7.60 -12.36 -1.93
C GLU A 134 -6.18 -11.80 -1.75
N PHE A 135 -5.47 -12.27 -0.74
CA PHE A 135 -4.06 -11.95 -0.52
C PHE A 135 -3.21 -12.33 -1.74
N TRP A 136 -3.31 -13.59 -2.18
CA TRP A 136 -2.53 -14.05 -3.32
C TRP A 136 -2.89 -13.32 -4.62
N ARG A 137 -4.16 -13.02 -4.84
CA ARG A 137 -4.58 -12.19 -5.96
C ARG A 137 -3.96 -10.81 -5.92
N ALA A 138 -3.95 -10.15 -4.77
CA ALA A 138 -3.34 -8.83 -4.62
C ALA A 138 -1.83 -8.89 -4.86
N TYR A 139 -1.15 -9.89 -4.31
CA TYR A 139 0.27 -10.12 -4.51
C TYR A 139 0.63 -10.38 -5.99
N ASP A 140 -0.11 -11.27 -6.66
CA ASP A 140 0.10 -11.60 -8.07
C ASP A 140 -0.15 -10.39 -8.99
N LYS A 141 -1.16 -9.56 -8.68
CA LYS A 141 -1.41 -8.29 -9.40
C LYS A 141 -0.28 -7.29 -9.21
N ALA A 142 0.25 -7.18 -8.01
CA ALA A 142 1.43 -6.35 -7.75
C ALA A 142 2.66 -6.86 -8.51
N LEU A 143 2.91 -8.16 -8.55
CA LEU A 143 3.97 -8.78 -9.36
C LEU A 143 3.76 -8.55 -10.86
N GLN A 144 2.53 -8.74 -11.35
CA GLN A 144 2.20 -8.59 -12.77
C GLN A 144 2.49 -7.19 -13.28
N PHE A 145 2.07 -6.17 -12.52
CA PHE A 145 2.12 -4.78 -12.97
C PHE A 145 3.33 -4.00 -12.44
N GLY A 146 3.98 -4.47 -11.36
CA GLY A 146 4.96 -3.66 -10.63
C GLY A 146 6.29 -4.34 -10.31
N ARG A 147 6.59 -5.55 -10.82
CA ARG A 147 7.87 -6.23 -10.54
C ARG A 147 9.11 -5.43 -10.96
N ASN A 148 8.97 -4.53 -11.93
CA ASN A 148 10.05 -3.67 -12.41
C ASN A 148 10.04 -2.27 -11.76
N GLU A 149 9.05 -1.98 -10.90
CA GLU A 149 8.90 -0.71 -10.21
C GLU A 149 9.73 -0.71 -8.92
N ALA A 150 10.78 0.12 -8.86
CA ALA A 150 11.67 0.20 -7.70
C ALA A 150 10.93 0.50 -6.36
N GLY A 151 9.81 1.21 -6.41
CA GLY A 151 8.99 1.50 -5.22
C GLY A 151 8.06 0.37 -4.80
N VAL A 152 7.81 -0.63 -5.67
CA VAL A 152 6.97 -1.82 -5.37
C VAL A 152 7.82 -2.99 -4.90
N GLN A 153 9.03 -3.13 -5.46
CA GLN A 153 9.96 -4.24 -5.20
C GLN A 153 10.21 -4.52 -3.71
N PRO A 154 10.45 -3.52 -2.83
CA PRO A 154 10.68 -3.78 -1.41
C PRO A 154 9.48 -4.43 -0.73
N THR A 155 8.26 -4.01 -1.06
CA THR A 155 7.03 -4.60 -0.50
C THR A 155 6.84 -6.04 -0.97
N LEU A 156 7.04 -6.30 -2.26
CA LEU A 156 6.99 -7.66 -2.81
C LEU A 156 8.05 -8.57 -2.19
N GLY A 157 9.28 -8.07 -2.03
CA GLY A 157 10.36 -8.78 -1.38
C GLY A 157 10.08 -9.10 0.08
N ALA A 158 9.59 -8.13 0.85
CA ALA A 158 9.25 -8.31 2.27
C ALA A 158 8.25 -9.46 2.47
N ILE A 159 7.17 -9.46 1.68
CA ILE A 159 6.15 -10.52 1.73
C ILE A 159 6.74 -11.86 1.28
N ALA A 160 7.46 -11.88 0.14
CA ALA A 160 8.03 -13.10 -0.41
C ALA A 160 9.00 -13.77 0.54
N PHE A 161 9.93 -13.03 1.11
CA PHE A 161 10.96 -13.60 1.97
C PHE A 161 10.38 -14.07 3.31
N ALA A 162 9.40 -13.36 3.88
CA ALA A 162 8.67 -13.80 5.07
C ALA A 162 7.85 -15.08 4.82
N GLN A 163 7.42 -15.33 3.59
CA GLN A 163 6.59 -16.48 3.19
C GLN A 163 7.33 -17.45 2.27
N TRP A 164 8.67 -17.45 2.23
CA TRP A 164 9.47 -18.11 1.20
C TRP A 164 9.15 -19.59 0.99
N SER A 165 8.92 -20.32 2.06
CA SER A 165 8.58 -21.74 1.99
C SER A 165 7.17 -22.02 1.44
N SER A 166 6.27 -21.04 1.47
CA SER A 166 4.85 -21.20 1.14
C SER A 166 4.41 -20.50 -0.14
N ILE A 167 5.24 -19.60 -0.72
CA ILE A 167 4.83 -18.82 -1.91
C ILE A 167 4.75 -19.65 -3.21
N GLY A 168 5.30 -20.86 -3.22
CA GLY A 168 5.36 -21.73 -4.40
C GLY A 168 6.51 -21.40 -5.37
N ALA A 169 6.95 -22.43 -6.12
CA ALA A 169 8.15 -22.35 -6.95
C ALA A 169 8.06 -21.30 -8.07
N GLU A 170 6.89 -21.10 -8.66
CA GLU A 170 6.67 -20.11 -9.72
C GLU A 170 6.93 -18.68 -9.20
N ARG A 171 6.33 -18.30 -8.07
CA ARG A 171 6.55 -16.98 -7.46
C ARG A 171 7.99 -16.82 -7.00
N GLN A 172 8.61 -17.86 -6.43
CA GLN A 172 10.03 -17.83 -6.08
C GLN A 172 10.90 -17.49 -7.29
N GLN A 173 10.62 -18.11 -8.46
CA GLN A 173 11.37 -17.84 -9.68
C GLN A 173 11.18 -16.38 -10.16
N ILE A 174 9.95 -15.87 -10.12
CA ILE A 174 9.67 -14.47 -10.47
C ILE A 174 10.41 -13.51 -9.53
N ILE A 175 10.44 -13.80 -8.22
CA ILE A 175 11.16 -12.97 -7.24
C ILE A 175 12.68 -13.04 -7.48
N LYS A 176 13.26 -14.20 -7.75
CA LYS A 176 14.69 -14.30 -8.13
C LYS A 176 15.01 -13.44 -9.35
N GLN A 177 14.17 -13.53 -10.39
CA GLN A 177 14.33 -12.67 -11.57
C GLN A 177 14.19 -11.18 -11.25
N MET A 178 13.20 -10.81 -10.43
CA MET A 178 13.02 -9.43 -9.98
C MET A 178 14.27 -8.90 -9.28
N VAL A 179 14.85 -9.69 -8.36
CA VAL A 179 16.08 -9.30 -7.64
C VAL A 179 17.26 -9.17 -8.59
N SER A 180 17.45 -10.13 -9.53
CA SER A 180 18.58 -10.10 -10.47
C SER A 180 18.52 -8.91 -11.45
N THR A 181 17.32 -8.44 -11.81
CA THR A 181 17.12 -7.33 -12.76
C THR A 181 16.91 -5.97 -12.07
N ALA A 182 16.80 -5.95 -10.73
CA ALA A 182 16.61 -4.71 -9.99
C ALA A 182 17.83 -3.77 -10.10
N VAL A 183 17.55 -2.46 -10.05
CA VAL A 183 18.62 -1.45 -9.94
C VAL A 183 19.43 -1.67 -8.66
N GLU A 184 20.72 -1.29 -8.68
CA GLU A 184 21.70 -1.60 -7.63
C GLU A 184 21.18 -1.32 -6.21
N LYS A 185 20.59 -0.14 -5.98
CA LYS A 185 20.04 0.25 -4.68
C LYS A 185 18.94 -0.71 -4.22
N SER A 186 17.97 -1.03 -5.10
CA SER A 186 16.87 -1.95 -4.79
C SER A 186 17.37 -3.36 -4.60
N ARG A 187 18.30 -3.82 -5.44
CA ARG A 187 18.91 -5.16 -5.34
C ARG A 187 19.59 -5.37 -4.00
N LYS A 188 20.43 -4.42 -3.57
CA LYS A 188 21.09 -4.47 -2.26
C LYS A 188 20.06 -4.59 -1.14
N GLN A 189 19.02 -3.75 -1.14
CA GLN A 189 17.96 -3.80 -0.13
C GLN A 189 17.24 -5.16 -0.13
N LEU A 190 16.91 -5.70 -1.30
CA LEU A 190 16.23 -6.99 -1.43
C LEU A 190 17.10 -8.16 -0.94
N LEU A 191 18.40 -8.14 -1.22
CA LEU A 191 19.35 -9.16 -0.73
C LEU A 191 19.51 -9.10 0.79
N GLU A 192 19.58 -7.90 1.38
CA GLU A 192 19.58 -7.71 2.83
C GLU A 192 18.31 -8.27 3.48
N MET A 193 17.14 -7.99 2.89
CA MET A 193 15.85 -8.53 3.36
C MET A 193 15.78 -10.05 3.25
N ALA A 194 16.28 -10.64 2.16
CA ALA A 194 16.36 -12.08 1.98
C ALA A 194 17.24 -12.73 3.07
N ALA A 195 18.44 -12.17 3.31
CA ALA A 195 19.35 -12.66 4.33
C ALA A 195 18.73 -12.58 5.74
N GLN A 196 18.04 -11.49 6.09
CA GLN A 196 17.34 -11.33 7.38
C GLN A 196 16.26 -12.40 7.59
N ASN A 197 15.66 -12.92 6.51
CA ASN A 197 14.66 -13.98 6.55
C ASN A 197 15.25 -15.39 6.33
N GLY A 198 16.59 -15.54 6.30
CA GLY A 198 17.26 -16.82 6.07
C GLY A 198 17.08 -17.37 4.65
N VAL A 199 16.71 -16.52 3.69
CA VAL A 199 16.50 -16.92 2.29
C VAL A 199 17.81 -16.79 1.51
N SER A 200 18.26 -17.90 0.93
CA SER A 200 19.39 -17.92 0.00
C SER A 200 18.89 -17.78 -1.44
N LEU A 201 19.51 -16.85 -2.19
CA LEU A 201 19.20 -16.58 -3.59
C LEU A 201 20.44 -16.88 -4.46
N PRO A 202 20.78 -18.15 -4.68
CA PRO A 202 21.95 -18.51 -5.48
C PRO A 202 21.83 -18.04 -6.92
N GLY A 203 22.88 -17.40 -7.44
CA GLY A 203 22.93 -16.92 -8.83
C GLY A 203 22.24 -15.57 -9.08
N VAL A 204 21.94 -14.80 -8.03
CA VAL A 204 21.34 -13.45 -8.12
C VAL A 204 22.40 -12.40 -7.75
#